data_4277f24eafbc9262d1c8d281a4d31585
#
_entry.id   4277f24eafbc9262d1c8d281a4d31585
#
_cell.length_a   1.000
_cell.length_b   1.000
_cell.length_c   1.000
_cell.angle_alpha   90.00
_cell.angle_beta   90.00
_cell.angle_gamma   90.00
#
_symmetry.space_group_name_H-M   'P 1'
#
loop_
_entity.id
_entity.type
_entity.pdbx_description
1 polymer ?
#
loop_
_entity_poly.entity_id
_entity_poly.type
_entity_poly.pdbx_seq_one_letter_code
_entity_poly.pdbx_strand_id
1 'polypeptide(L)'
;PRVVGKFDETGEWPVPLHRWLLPPTAELTPAIVARAIAARIARFHTAERITAHLAFLDNKVKALSRPRVALVRTPYFCPGCPHNQSTKVPEGSCALGGVGCHLMAVSMGRNTVTIAQMGGEGAAWLGVSGHSGTQHIFANLGDGTYFHSGLLAIRAAVAGKINITYKLLYNDAVAMTGGQPLDGTLTVPQLTRQLAAEDVRRIVVMSDEPEKYAGVTDFAPG
;
A
#
# COMPACT_ATOMS: atom_id res chain seq x y z
N PRO A 1 12.26 26.90 25.08
CA PRO A 1 12.45 26.46 23.70
C PRO A 1 11.09 26.30 23.05
N ARG A 2 10.88 26.94 21.89
CA ARG A 2 9.66 26.75 21.10
C ARG A 2 9.83 25.48 20.26
N VAL A 3 8.88 24.58 20.37
CA VAL A 3 8.79 23.42 19.49
C VAL A 3 8.05 23.85 18.23
N VAL A 4 8.65 23.64 17.07
CA VAL A 4 8.04 23.91 15.76
C VAL A 4 8.03 22.64 14.93
N GLY A 5 7.00 22.47 14.12
CA GLY A 5 6.84 21.35 13.20
C GLY A 5 7.16 21.74 11.74
N LYS A 6 6.24 21.46 10.84
CA LYS A 6 6.37 21.86 9.43
C LYS A 6 6.26 23.37 9.22
N PHE A 7 5.72 24.12 10.18
CA PHE A 7 5.53 25.56 10.15
C PHE A 7 6.58 26.29 11.00
N ASP A 8 6.74 27.58 10.78
CA ASP A 8 7.50 28.46 11.65
C ASP A 8 6.69 28.86 12.91
N GLU A 9 7.21 29.81 13.70
CA GLU A 9 6.61 30.23 14.98
C GLU A 9 5.31 31.03 14.85
N THR A 10 4.83 31.33 13.64
CA THR A 10 3.74 32.26 13.41
C THR A 10 2.37 31.62 13.26
N GLY A 11 2.30 30.30 13.32
CA GLY A 11 1.03 29.59 13.38
C GLY A 11 0.79 28.52 12.32
N GLU A 12 -0.31 27.82 12.49
CA GLU A 12 -0.65 26.64 11.68
C GLU A 12 -1.58 26.98 10.49
N TRP A 13 -2.45 27.99 10.62
CA TRP A 13 -3.48 28.29 9.63
C TRP A 13 -3.80 29.78 9.52
N PRO A 14 -3.92 30.29 8.32
CA PRO A 14 -3.36 29.90 7.03
C PRO A 14 -1.87 30.29 6.93
N VAL A 15 -1.00 29.36 6.60
CA VAL A 15 0.43 29.63 6.47
C VAL A 15 0.78 29.90 5.01
N PRO A 16 1.29 31.09 4.65
CA PRO A 16 1.80 31.33 3.31
C PRO A 16 2.92 30.35 2.93
N LEU A 17 2.98 29.93 1.68
CA LEU A 17 3.92 28.90 1.20
C LEU A 17 5.38 29.17 1.57
N HIS A 18 5.80 30.43 1.61
CA HIS A 18 7.18 30.82 1.95
C HIS A 18 7.53 30.69 3.45
N ARG A 19 6.56 30.41 4.30
CA ARG A 19 6.75 30.22 5.76
C ARG A 19 6.79 28.76 6.20
N TRP A 20 6.68 27.86 5.25
CA TRP A 20 6.86 26.46 5.55
C TRP A 20 8.33 26.12 5.77
N LEU A 21 8.64 25.50 6.89
CA LEU A 21 10.00 24.99 7.19
C LEU A 21 10.27 23.70 6.40
N LEU A 22 9.26 22.92 6.21
CA LEU A 22 9.28 21.66 5.45
C LEU A 22 8.08 21.65 4.49
N PRO A 23 8.19 21.08 3.30
CA PRO A 23 7.07 21.04 2.36
C PRO A 23 5.86 20.31 2.98
N PRO A 24 4.64 20.78 2.75
CA PRO A 24 3.43 20.13 3.26
C PRO A 24 3.10 18.85 2.51
N THR A 25 3.57 18.75 1.29
CA THR A 25 3.33 17.66 0.35
C THR A 25 4.65 16.98 -0.02
N ALA A 26 4.56 15.77 -0.55
CA ALA A 26 5.67 14.93 -0.98
C ALA A 26 6.51 14.36 0.18
N GLU A 27 7.46 13.55 -0.17
CA GLU A 27 8.34 12.84 0.75
C GLU A 27 9.36 13.79 1.40
N LEU A 28 9.53 13.66 2.70
CA LEU A 28 10.57 14.37 3.47
C LEU A 28 11.88 13.59 3.38
N THR A 29 12.73 13.94 2.43
CA THR A 29 14.05 13.33 2.30
C THR A 29 14.99 13.80 3.41
N PRO A 30 16.01 13.00 3.80
CA PRO A 30 17.04 13.41 4.76
C PRO A 30 17.70 14.75 4.40
N ALA A 31 17.89 15.01 3.12
CA ALA A 31 18.47 16.27 2.64
C ALA A 31 17.56 17.48 2.90
N ILE A 32 16.24 17.34 2.72
CA ILE A 32 15.26 18.39 3.03
C ILE A 32 15.25 18.68 4.53
N VAL A 33 15.20 17.64 5.35
CA VAL A 33 15.19 17.76 6.82
C VAL A 33 16.50 18.38 7.32
N ALA A 34 17.65 17.93 6.82
CA ALA A 34 18.96 18.48 7.19
C ALA A 34 19.06 19.98 6.89
N ARG A 35 18.53 20.45 5.75
CA ARG A 35 18.50 21.88 5.41
C ARG A 35 17.64 22.68 6.38
N ALA A 36 16.46 22.19 6.70
CA ALA A 36 15.56 22.86 7.65
C ALA A 36 16.21 22.99 9.04
N ILE A 37 16.82 21.92 9.53
CA ILE A 37 17.56 21.92 10.80
C ILE A 37 18.73 22.90 10.76
N ALA A 38 19.57 22.84 9.72
CA ALA A 38 20.72 23.72 9.58
C ALA A 38 20.33 25.19 9.50
N ALA A 39 19.26 25.53 8.78
CA ALA A 39 18.73 26.90 8.71
C ALA A 39 18.25 27.41 10.09
N ARG A 40 17.70 26.54 10.94
CA ARG A 40 17.29 26.91 12.31
C ARG A 40 18.51 27.07 13.22
N ILE A 41 19.48 26.17 13.13
CA ILE A 41 20.72 26.24 13.94
C ILE A 41 21.55 27.48 13.57
N ALA A 42 21.59 27.87 12.29
CA ALA A 42 22.34 29.02 11.81
C ALA A 42 21.96 30.34 12.48
N ARG A 43 20.80 30.42 13.15
CA ARG A 43 20.41 31.59 13.97
C ARG A 43 21.24 31.75 15.24
N PHE A 44 21.92 30.69 15.67
CA PHE A 44 22.67 30.63 16.95
C PHE A 44 24.10 30.20 16.75
N HIS A 45 24.35 29.35 15.75
CA HIS A 45 25.66 28.75 15.52
C HIS A 45 25.85 28.42 14.05
N THR A 46 27.01 28.75 13.52
CA THR A 46 27.47 28.37 12.18
C THR A 46 28.80 27.65 12.31
N ALA A 47 29.00 26.61 11.51
CA ALA A 47 30.25 25.88 11.44
C ALA A 47 30.53 25.49 10.00
N GLU A 48 31.80 25.58 9.61
CA GLU A 48 32.24 25.21 8.25
C GLU A 48 31.84 23.78 7.87
N ARG A 49 31.89 22.85 8.82
CA ARG A 49 31.45 21.47 8.64
C ARG A 49 29.97 21.38 8.20
N ILE A 50 29.10 22.20 8.76
CA ILE A 50 27.66 22.22 8.39
C ILE A 50 27.51 22.73 6.96
N THR A 51 28.17 23.83 6.64
CA THR A 51 28.10 24.43 5.30
C THR A 51 28.66 23.49 4.22
N ALA A 52 29.81 22.87 4.49
CA ALA A 52 30.41 21.89 3.59
C ALA A 52 29.49 20.67 3.35
N HIS A 53 28.84 20.17 4.41
CA HIS A 53 27.92 19.05 4.30
C HIS A 53 26.66 19.42 3.51
N LEU A 54 26.09 20.61 3.69
CA LEU A 54 24.96 21.08 2.90
C LEU A 54 25.34 21.20 1.42
N ALA A 55 26.52 21.75 1.11
CA ALA A 55 27.01 21.82 -0.27
C ALA A 55 27.18 20.43 -0.90
N PHE A 56 27.68 19.46 -0.12
CA PHE A 56 27.75 18.07 -0.55
C PHE A 56 26.36 17.49 -0.89
N LEU A 57 25.35 17.68 -0.01
CA LEU A 57 23.98 17.24 -0.25
C LEU A 57 23.38 17.89 -1.50
N ASP A 58 23.62 19.19 -1.71
CA ASP A 58 23.12 19.91 -2.90
C ASP A 58 23.73 19.36 -4.20
N ASN A 59 25.02 19.08 -4.18
CA ASN A 59 25.69 18.48 -5.33
C ASN A 59 25.16 17.06 -5.63
N LYS A 60 24.87 16.26 -4.59
CA LYS A 60 24.26 14.93 -4.76
C LYS A 60 22.84 15.02 -5.32
N VAL A 61 22.00 15.91 -4.80
CA VAL A 61 20.64 16.13 -5.31
C VAL A 61 20.68 16.56 -6.78
N LYS A 62 21.55 17.52 -7.15
CA LYS A 62 21.74 17.94 -8.55
C LYS A 62 22.20 16.79 -9.45
N ALA A 63 23.11 15.94 -8.98
CA ALA A 63 23.58 14.79 -9.73
C ALA A 63 22.49 13.74 -9.95
N LEU A 64 21.63 13.51 -8.93
CA LEU A 64 20.52 12.55 -8.97
C LEU A 64 19.33 13.07 -9.79
N SER A 65 19.11 14.38 -9.87
CA SER A 65 18.03 14.97 -10.67
C SER A 65 18.27 14.90 -12.19
N ARG A 66 19.49 14.59 -12.63
CA ARG A 66 19.78 14.38 -14.04
C ARG A 66 19.27 12.99 -14.47
N PRO A 67 18.44 12.89 -15.50
CA PRO A 67 18.01 11.60 -16.03
C PRO A 67 19.26 10.80 -16.47
N ARG A 68 19.50 9.66 -15.83
CA ARG A 68 20.64 8.79 -16.17
C ARG A 68 20.34 7.86 -17.33
N VAL A 69 19.06 7.51 -17.50
CA VAL A 69 18.60 6.59 -18.55
C VAL A 69 17.20 7.02 -18.97
N ALA A 70 16.95 7.05 -20.27
CA ALA A 70 15.62 7.33 -20.82
C ALA A 70 14.64 6.17 -20.60
N LEU A 71 15.13 4.97 -20.24
CA LEU A 71 14.32 3.79 -20.04
C LEU A 71 13.93 3.63 -18.57
N VAL A 72 12.64 3.69 -18.28
CA VAL A 72 12.09 3.40 -16.96
C VAL A 72 11.63 1.94 -16.94
N ARG A 73 12.12 1.16 -15.98
CA ARG A 73 11.62 -0.19 -15.75
C ARG A 73 10.29 -0.11 -15.01
N THR A 74 9.24 -0.60 -15.63
CA THR A 74 7.94 -0.77 -14.96
C THR A 74 8.02 -1.98 -14.01
N PRO A 75 7.58 -1.85 -12.76
CA PRO A 75 7.46 -2.98 -11.85
C PRO A 75 6.58 -4.08 -12.45
N TYR A 76 6.99 -5.33 -12.28
CA TYR A 76 6.31 -6.49 -12.83
C TYR A 76 6.41 -7.69 -11.90
N PHE A 77 5.46 -8.64 -12.00
CA PHE A 77 5.52 -9.89 -11.23
C PHE A 77 6.71 -10.74 -11.65
N CYS A 78 7.20 -11.58 -10.72
CA CYS A 78 8.22 -12.56 -11.01
C CYS A 78 7.74 -13.53 -12.10
N PRO A 79 8.66 -14.06 -12.95
CA PRO A 79 8.31 -15.09 -13.90
C PRO A 79 7.66 -16.29 -13.21
N GLY A 80 6.53 -16.76 -13.73
CA GLY A 80 5.78 -17.90 -13.15
C GLY A 80 4.94 -17.57 -11.91
N CYS A 81 4.93 -16.34 -11.43
CA CYS A 81 4.12 -15.97 -10.27
C CYS A 81 2.61 -16.12 -10.55
N PRO A 82 1.85 -16.92 -9.77
CA PRO A 82 0.41 -17.13 -9.99
C PRO A 82 -0.38 -15.82 -9.84
N HIS A 83 0.08 -14.88 -9.03
CA HIS A 83 -0.56 -13.58 -8.86
C HIS A 83 -0.54 -12.71 -10.11
N ASN A 84 0.31 -13.06 -11.08
CA ASN A 84 0.26 -12.47 -12.42
C ASN A 84 -1.08 -12.75 -13.13
N GLN A 85 -1.75 -13.84 -12.81
CA GLN A 85 -3.09 -14.16 -13.32
C GLN A 85 -4.19 -13.69 -12.37
N SER A 86 -4.03 -13.95 -11.06
CA SER A 86 -5.08 -13.67 -10.08
C SER A 86 -5.42 -12.19 -9.93
N THR A 87 -4.51 -11.27 -10.28
CA THR A 87 -4.77 -9.82 -10.24
C THR A 87 -5.48 -9.28 -11.48
N LYS A 88 -5.69 -10.08 -12.53
CA LYS A 88 -6.51 -9.68 -13.68
C LYS A 88 -7.98 -9.59 -13.27
N VAL A 89 -8.71 -8.68 -13.87
CA VAL A 89 -10.16 -8.55 -13.71
C VAL A 89 -10.85 -8.70 -15.08
N PRO A 90 -12.13 -9.10 -15.12
CA PRO A 90 -12.90 -9.14 -16.35
C PRO A 90 -12.95 -7.77 -17.04
N GLU A 91 -13.14 -7.77 -18.35
CA GLU A 91 -13.32 -6.55 -19.12
C GLU A 91 -14.49 -5.72 -18.57
N GLY A 92 -14.31 -4.41 -18.52
CA GLY A 92 -15.29 -3.50 -17.92
C GLY A 92 -15.30 -3.46 -16.39
N SER A 93 -14.55 -4.34 -15.73
CA SER A 93 -14.39 -4.33 -14.26
C SER A 93 -13.16 -3.55 -13.83
N CYS A 94 -13.12 -3.14 -12.55
CA CYS A 94 -11.95 -2.53 -11.96
C CYS A 94 -11.61 -3.16 -10.60
N ALA A 95 -10.40 -2.91 -10.14
CA ALA A 95 -9.90 -3.38 -8.86
C ALA A 95 -9.35 -2.24 -8.01
N LEU A 96 -9.42 -2.41 -6.70
CA LEU A 96 -8.67 -1.67 -5.70
C LEU A 96 -7.51 -2.55 -5.24
N GLY A 97 -6.42 -1.94 -4.86
CA GLY A 97 -5.26 -2.63 -4.33
C GLY A 97 -4.84 -2.09 -2.97
N GLY A 98 -3.88 -2.75 -2.40
CA GLY A 98 -3.17 -2.32 -1.20
C GLY A 98 -1.67 -2.37 -1.43
N VAL A 99 -0.90 -2.45 -0.36
CA VAL A 99 0.56 -2.53 -0.40
C VAL A 99 1.01 -3.98 -0.33
N GLY A 100 1.66 -4.44 -1.38
CA GLY A 100 2.16 -5.80 -1.57
C GLY A 100 2.48 -6.02 -3.04
N CYS A 101 2.82 -7.25 -3.47
CA CYS A 101 3.12 -7.52 -4.89
C CYS A 101 1.98 -7.13 -5.83
N HIS A 102 0.73 -7.17 -5.38
CA HIS A 102 -0.43 -6.74 -6.15
C HIS A 102 -0.46 -5.23 -6.46
N LEU A 103 0.34 -4.42 -5.76
CA LEU A 103 0.57 -3.01 -6.11
C LEU A 103 1.05 -2.84 -7.56
N MET A 104 1.86 -3.76 -8.05
CA MET A 104 2.41 -3.72 -9.41
C MET A 104 1.31 -3.75 -10.47
N ALA A 105 0.13 -4.30 -10.17
CA ALA A 105 -1.01 -4.36 -11.09
C ALA A 105 -1.48 -2.97 -11.55
N VAL A 106 -1.25 -1.92 -10.75
CA VAL A 106 -1.57 -0.53 -11.10
C VAL A 106 -0.85 -0.09 -12.37
N SER A 107 0.44 -0.44 -12.51
CA SER A 107 1.27 -0.06 -13.66
C SER A 107 1.18 -1.03 -14.84
N MET A 108 0.39 -2.11 -14.73
CA MET A 108 0.35 -3.18 -15.70
C MET A 108 -0.90 -3.19 -16.59
N GLY A 109 -1.66 -2.10 -16.64
CA GLY A 109 -2.88 -2.02 -17.45
C GLY A 109 -3.97 -3.02 -17.04
N ARG A 110 -4.06 -3.37 -15.74
CA ARG A 110 -5.02 -4.35 -15.20
C ARG A 110 -6.23 -3.74 -14.54
N ASN A 111 -6.48 -2.48 -14.87
CA ASN A 111 -7.59 -1.71 -14.31
C ASN A 111 -7.64 -1.71 -12.77
N THR A 112 -6.46 -1.71 -12.13
CA THR A 112 -6.32 -1.45 -10.70
C THR A 112 -6.21 0.05 -10.52
N VAL A 113 -7.29 0.69 -10.05
CA VAL A 113 -7.50 2.14 -10.17
C VAL A 113 -7.02 2.94 -8.98
N THR A 114 -6.87 2.32 -7.81
CA THR A 114 -6.39 3.01 -6.61
C THR A 114 -5.76 2.03 -5.63
N ILE A 115 -5.05 2.59 -4.65
CA ILE A 115 -4.32 1.86 -3.62
C ILE A 115 -4.74 2.41 -2.27
N ALA A 116 -4.95 1.52 -1.31
CA ALA A 116 -5.13 1.86 0.09
C ALA A 116 -3.90 1.44 0.92
N GLN A 117 -3.80 1.95 2.15
CA GLN A 117 -2.89 1.44 3.15
C GLN A 117 -3.23 -0.04 3.47
N MET A 118 -2.25 -0.76 4.00
CA MET A 118 -2.45 -2.15 4.45
C MET A 118 -3.56 -2.22 5.50
N GLY A 119 -4.57 -3.03 5.24
CA GLY A 119 -5.78 -3.17 6.07
C GLY A 119 -6.96 -2.29 5.65
N GLY A 120 -6.76 -1.37 4.72
CA GLY A 120 -7.82 -0.52 4.15
C GLY A 120 -8.26 -0.93 2.74
N GLU A 121 -7.79 -2.07 2.24
CA GLU A 121 -8.11 -2.55 0.90
C GLU A 121 -9.62 -2.75 0.75
N GLY A 122 -10.18 -2.12 -0.26
CA GLY A 122 -11.63 -2.15 -0.51
C GLY A 122 -12.46 -1.21 0.36
N ALA A 123 -11.93 -0.66 1.47
CA ALA A 123 -12.69 0.19 2.39
C ALA A 123 -13.21 1.48 1.73
N ALA A 124 -12.48 2.06 0.81
CA ALA A 124 -12.94 3.25 0.08
C ALA A 124 -14.23 2.99 -0.70
N TRP A 125 -14.47 1.75 -1.14
CA TRP A 125 -15.66 1.37 -1.87
C TRP A 125 -16.93 1.43 -1.01
N LEU A 126 -16.82 1.26 0.32
CA LEU A 126 -17.95 1.39 1.23
C LEU A 126 -18.61 2.77 1.11
N GLY A 127 -17.78 3.82 1.05
CA GLY A 127 -18.29 5.19 0.91
C GLY A 127 -18.73 5.56 -0.50
N VAL A 128 -18.12 4.98 -1.53
CA VAL A 128 -18.32 5.37 -2.92
C VAL A 128 -19.41 4.57 -3.62
N SER A 129 -19.65 3.31 -3.21
CA SER A 129 -20.53 2.38 -3.90
C SER A 129 -21.95 2.89 -4.13
N GLY A 130 -22.54 3.58 -3.16
CA GLY A 130 -23.88 4.16 -3.25
C GLY A 130 -23.97 5.39 -4.16
N HIS A 131 -22.85 5.96 -4.57
CA HIS A 131 -22.76 7.19 -5.37
C HIS A 131 -22.10 6.97 -6.73
N SER A 132 -21.74 5.74 -7.04
CA SER A 132 -21.08 5.33 -8.29
C SER A 132 -22.05 4.63 -9.23
N GLY A 133 -21.88 4.82 -10.54
CA GLY A 133 -22.54 3.99 -11.56
C GLY A 133 -22.00 2.56 -11.63
N THR A 134 -20.85 2.29 -11.00
CA THR A 134 -20.25 0.96 -10.92
C THR A 134 -21.00 0.11 -9.91
N GLN A 135 -21.42 -1.10 -10.31
CA GLN A 135 -22.22 -1.99 -9.47
C GLN A 135 -21.36 -2.93 -8.61
N HIS A 136 -20.12 -3.18 -9.00
CA HIS A 136 -19.24 -4.15 -8.36
C HIS A 136 -17.78 -3.78 -8.57
N ILE A 137 -16.92 -4.11 -7.61
CA ILE A 137 -15.49 -3.91 -7.70
C ILE A 137 -14.73 -5.11 -7.13
N PHE A 138 -13.52 -5.34 -7.62
CA PHE A 138 -12.58 -6.27 -6.99
C PHE A 138 -11.66 -5.52 -6.03
N ALA A 139 -11.17 -6.21 -4.99
CA ALA A 139 -10.11 -5.71 -4.12
C ALA A 139 -9.05 -6.78 -3.93
N ASN A 140 -7.80 -6.44 -4.25
CA ASN A 140 -6.66 -7.32 -4.03
C ASN A 140 -6.11 -7.10 -2.62
N LEU A 141 -5.91 -8.19 -1.87
CA LEU A 141 -5.49 -8.19 -0.47
C LEU A 141 -4.47 -9.29 -0.24
N GLY A 142 -3.31 -8.97 0.29
CA GLY A 142 -2.30 -9.96 0.65
C GLY A 142 -2.64 -10.71 1.93
N ASP A 143 -2.15 -11.94 2.08
CA ASP A 143 -2.35 -12.79 3.25
C ASP A 143 -1.76 -12.20 4.53
N GLY A 144 -0.57 -11.61 4.45
CA GLY A 144 0.03 -10.90 5.59
C GLY A 144 -0.83 -9.73 6.07
N THR A 145 -1.34 -8.93 5.13
CA THR A 145 -2.25 -7.83 5.45
C THR A 145 -3.57 -8.36 6.03
N TYR A 146 -4.12 -9.41 5.46
CA TYR A 146 -5.33 -10.05 6.00
C TYR A 146 -5.14 -10.44 7.46
N PHE A 147 -4.01 -11.10 7.76
CA PHE A 147 -3.71 -11.58 9.11
C PHE A 147 -3.67 -10.45 10.13
N HIS A 148 -2.95 -9.35 9.86
CA HIS A 148 -2.79 -8.29 10.86
C HIS A 148 -3.95 -7.28 10.89
N SER A 149 -4.66 -7.01 9.79
CA SER A 149 -5.67 -5.94 9.76
C SER A 149 -6.73 -6.03 8.65
N GLY A 150 -6.45 -6.72 7.55
CA GLY A 150 -7.33 -6.73 6.36
C GLY A 150 -8.71 -7.34 6.59
N LEU A 151 -8.86 -8.24 7.58
CA LEU A 151 -10.14 -8.79 7.98
C LEU A 151 -11.16 -7.70 8.38
N LEU A 152 -10.70 -6.59 8.95
CA LEU A 152 -11.58 -5.49 9.37
C LEU A 152 -12.26 -4.80 8.17
N ALA A 153 -11.56 -4.67 7.05
CA ALA A 153 -12.14 -4.13 5.81
C ALA A 153 -13.20 -5.07 5.23
N ILE A 154 -12.96 -6.38 5.28
CA ILE A 154 -13.94 -7.40 4.84
C ILE A 154 -15.17 -7.36 5.75
N ARG A 155 -14.99 -7.35 7.07
CA ARG A 155 -16.08 -7.21 8.05
C ARG A 155 -16.92 -5.97 7.79
N ALA A 156 -16.29 -4.83 7.55
CA ALA A 156 -16.98 -3.59 7.24
C ALA A 156 -17.79 -3.69 5.94
N ALA A 157 -17.24 -4.34 4.90
CA ALA A 157 -17.94 -4.57 3.64
C ALA A 157 -19.16 -5.48 3.81
N VAL A 158 -19.06 -6.54 4.61
CA VAL A 158 -20.18 -7.43 4.94
C VAL A 158 -21.26 -6.67 5.71
N ALA A 159 -20.89 -5.95 6.75
CA ALA A 159 -21.81 -5.14 7.56
C ALA A 159 -22.53 -4.07 6.71
N GLY A 160 -21.82 -3.45 5.77
CA GLY A 160 -22.37 -2.49 4.82
C GLY A 160 -23.15 -3.11 3.66
N LYS A 161 -23.23 -4.44 3.55
CA LYS A 161 -23.84 -5.17 2.43
C LYS A 161 -23.32 -4.73 1.07
N ILE A 162 -22.03 -4.46 0.99
CA ILE A 162 -21.36 -3.90 -0.19
C ILE A 162 -21.09 -4.99 -1.23
N ASN A 163 -21.41 -4.70 -2.49
CA ASN A 163 -21.10 -5.60 -3.58
C ASN A 163 -19.63 -5.48 -4.01
N ILE A 164 -18.79 -6.36 -3.45
CA ILE A 164 -17.34 -6.39 -3.64
C ILE A 164 -16.84 -7.83 -3.66
N THR A 165 -15.80 -8.11 -4.45
CA THR A 165 -15.08 -9.38 -4.40
C THR A 165 -13.65 -9.14 -3.94
N TYR A 166 -13.32 -9.62 -2.76
CA TYR A 166 -11.94 -9.66 -2.30
C TYR A 166 -11.20 -10.83 -2.94
N LYS A 167 -10.01 -10.54 -3.45
CA LYS A 167 -9.03 -11.53 -3.89
C LYS A 167 -7.95 -11.61 -2.83
N LEU A 168 -8.08 -12.57 -1.92
CA LEU A 168 -7.06 -12.85 -0.92
C LEU A 168 -5.91 -13.62 -1.57
N LEU A 169 -4.79 -12.95 -1.74
CA LEU A 169 -3.61 -13.48 -2.41
C LEU A 169 -2.71 -14.15 -1.37
N TYR A 170 -2.84 -15.46 -1.28
CA TYR A 170 -2.15 -16.28 -0.30
C TYR A 170 -0.85 -16.84 -0.86
N ASN A 171 0.27 -16.60 -0.19
CA ASN A 171 1.57 -17.18 -0.50
C ASN A 171 2.43 -17.46 0.74
N ASP A 172 1.86 -17.32 1.93
CA ASP A 172 2.49 -17.58 3.23
C ASP A 172 3.79 -16.78 3.47
N ALA A 173 3.90 -15.61 2.86
CA ALA A 173 5.10 -14.79 2.98
C ALA A 173 4.83 -13.30 2.78
N VAL A 174 5.66 -12.46 3.41
CA VAL A 174 5.80 -11.05 3.07
C VAL A 174 6.72 -10.93 1.85
N ALA A 175 6.17 -11.23 0.67
CA ALA A 175 6.93 -11.44 -0.55
C ALA A 175 7.62 -10.16 -1.06
N MET A 176 6.95 -9.00 -0.98
CA MET A 176 7.44 -7.72 -1.52
C MET A 176 8.79 -7.30 -0.93
N THR A 177 9.03 -7.57 0.33
CA THR A 177 10.23 -7.13 1.06
C THR A 177 11.31 -8.20 1.19
N GLY A 178 11.15 -9.34 0.52
CA GLY A 178 12.17 -10.39 0.46
C GLY A 178 11.74 -11.77 0.94
N GLY A 179 10.43 -12.02 1.08
CA GLY A 179 9.91 -13.34 1.40
C GLY A 179 10.08 -13.73 2.89
N GLN A 180 9.95 -12.76 3.78
CA GLN A 180 9.94 -13.04 5.21
C GLN A 180 8.72 -13.90 5.58
N PRO A 181 8.86 -14.84 6.54
CA PRO A 181 7.72 -15.58 7.05
C PRO A 181 6.72 -14.62 7.75
N LEU A 182 5.45 -15.00 7.74
CA LEU A 182 4.43 -14.30 8.53
C LEU A 182 4.54 -14.70 10.00
N ASP A 183 4.42 -13.72 10.89
CA ASP A 183 4.26 -13.98 12.33
C ASP A 183 2.81 -14.36 12.61
N GLY A 184 2.52 -15.65 12.74
CA GLY A 184 1.18 -16.18 12.98
C GLY A 184 0.40 -16.42 11.68
N THR A 185 0.73 -17.46 10.98
CA THR A 185 0.05 -17.87 9.74
C THR A 185 -1.29 -18.54 10.02
N LEU A 186 -2.27 -18.28 9.14
CA LEU A 186 -3.50 -19.06 9.05
C LEU A 186 -3.41 -19.95 7.81
N THR A 187 -3.78 -21.21 7.96
CA THR A 187 -3.92 -22.11 6.81
C THR A 187 -5.13 -21.70 5.95
N VAL A 188 -5.14 -22.07 4.68
CA VAL A 188 -6.27 -21.75 3.79
C VAL A 188 -7.61 -22.27 4.31
N PRO A 189 -7.72 -23.50 4.86
CA PRO A 189 -8.94 -23.94 5.53
C PRO A 189 -9.37 -23.05 6.71
N GLN A 190 -8.42 -22.61 7.55
CA GLN A 190 -8.72 -21.69 8.66
C GLN A 190 -9.25 -20.34 8.14
N LEU A 191 -8.65 -19.81 7.07
CA LEU A 191 -9.12 -18.58 6.42
C LEU A 191 -10.55 -18.72 5.93
N THR A 192 -10.90 -19.83 5.28
CA THR A 192 -12.27 -20.04 4.78
C THR A 192 -13.29 -20.10 5.93
N ARG A 193 -12.95 -20.77 7.04
CA ARG A 193 -13.83 -20.83 8.22
C ARG A 193 -13.98 -19.46 8.88
N GLN A 194 -12.92 -18.68 8.98
CA GLN A 194 -12.97 -17.33 9.53
C GLN A 194 -13.86 -16.43 8.66
N LEU A 195 -13.69 -16.47 7.34
CA LEU A 195 -14.50 -15.70 6.41
C LEU A 195 -15.98 -16.12 6.43
N ALA A 196 -16.25 -17.42 6.58
CA ALA A 196 -17.60 -17.92 6.75
C ALA A 196 -18.24 -17.41 8.06
N ALA A 197 -17.47 -17.37 9.16
CA ALA A 197 -17.92 -16.81 10.45
C ALA A 197 -18.15 -15.29 10.40
N GLU A 198 -17.59 -14.59 9.42
CA GLU A 198 -17.87 -13.17 9.14
C GLU A 198 -19.06 -12.98 8.18
N ASP A 199 -19.84 -14.02 7.89
CA ASP A 199 -20.97 -13.99 6.95
C ASP A 199 -20.61 -13.61 5.50
N VAL A 200 -19.41 -13.95 5.06
CA VAL A 200 -19.03 -13.79 3.64
C VAL A 200 -19.86 -14.77 2.81
N ARG A 201 -20.68 -14.24 1.89
CA ARG A 201 -21.70 -15.00 1.15
C ARG A 201 -21.16 -16.14 0.28
N ARG A 202 -19.99 -15.93 -0.30
CA ARG A 202 -19.39 -16.90 -1.21
C ARG A 202 -17.89 -16.90 -1.05
N ILE A 203 -17.33 -18.06 -0.82
CA ILE A 203 -15.90 -18.28 -0.69
C ILE A 203 -15.48 -19.27 -1.77
N VAL A 204 -14.45 -18.93 -2.55
CA VAL A 204 -13.89 -19.79 -3.59
C VAL A 204 -12.40 -19.88 -3.37
N VAL A 205 -11.88 -21.09 -3.21
CA VAL A 205 -10.46 -21.36 -3.15
C VAL A 205 -9.97 -21.74 -4.55
N MET A 206 -8.94 -21.04 -5.03
CA MET A 206 -8.28 -21.32 -6.29
C MET A 206 -6.78 -21.58 -6.01
N SER A 207 -6.24 -22.62 -6.58
CA SER A 207 -4.83 -23.00 -6.43
C SER A 207 -4.26 -23.41 -7.79
N ASP A 208 -3.00 -23.10 -8.02
CA ASP A 208 -2.19 -23.64 -9.10
C ASP A 208 -1.69 -25.07 -8.81
N GLU A 209 -1.78 -25.49 -7.53
CA GLU A 209 -1.43 -26.83 -7.06
C GLU A 209 -2.61 -27.43 -6.24
N PRO A 210 -3.75 -27.73 -6.88
CA PRO A 210 -4.96 -28.18 -6.18
C PRO A 210 -4.78 -29.50 -5.44
N GLU A 211 -3.84 -30.33 -5.86
CA GLU A 211 -3.46 -31.58 -5.21
C GLU A 211 -2.99 -31.42 -3.76
N LYS A 212 -2.46 -30.25 -3.39
CA LYS A 212 -2.10 -29.93 -2.00
C LYS A 212 -3.29 -29.97 -1.04
N TYR A 213 -4.49 -29.84 -1.58
CA TYR A 213 -5.73 -29.84 -0.81
C TYR A 213 -6.54 -31.14 -0.97
N ALA A 214 -5.98 -32.15 -1.66
CA ALA A 214 -6.62 -33.46 -1.80
C ALA A 214 -6.80 -34.12 -0.42
N GLY A 215 -8.04 -34.47 -0.07
CA GLY A 215 -8.37 -35.09 1.22
C GLY A 215 -8.47 -34.10 2.40
N VAL A 216 -8.28 -32.80 2.19
CA VAL A 216 -8.52 -31.78 3.21
C VAL A 216 -10.03 -31.54 3.36
N THR A 217 -10.57 -31.81 4.55
CA THR A 217 -12.02 -31.77 4.82
C THR A 217 -12.46 -30.60 5.69
N ASP A 218 -11.53 -29.81 6.20
CA ASP A 218 -11.78 -28.76 7.18
C ASP A 218 -11.93 -27.34 6.59
N PHE A 219 -12.25 -27.25 5.30
CA PHE A 219 -12.74 -26.02 4.69
C PHE A 219 -14.10 -25.62 5.25
N ALA A 220 -14.44 -24.33 5.15
CA ALA A 220 -15.82 -23.92 5.40
C ALA A 220 -16.77 -24.65 4.44
N PRO A 221 -17.99 -25.00 4.90
CA PRO A 221 -19.00 -25.54 4.00
C PRO A 221 -19.31 -24.54 2.89
N GLY A 222 -19.42 -25.05 1.65
CA GLY A 222 -19.71 -24.25 0.45
C GLY A 222 -21.19 -23.86 0.33
#